data_3b3b5fbb63b595726627d7045836976e
#
_entry.id   3b3b5fbb63b595726627d7045836976e
#
_cell.length_a   1.000
_cell.length_b   1.000
_cell.length_c   1.000
_cell.angle_alpha   90.00
_cell.angle_beta   90.00
_cell.angle_gamma   90.00
#
_symmetry.space_group_name_H-M   'P 1'
#
loop_
_entity.id
_entity.type
_entity.pdbx_description
1 polymer ?
#
loop_
_entity_poly.entity_id
_entity_poly.type
_entity_poly.pdbx_seq_one_letter_code
_entity_poly.pdbx_strand_id
1 'polypeptide(L)'
;LKRKCYYCKHKISWQYPIVESLTGLVFVLIFWRFTRFPFFLPLLNNFTLESVLILLNLIFWFYWASVLIVIAVYDLRNYLILGEIIFPAIFISFIWKIIQGLYLYFFQGSFLTFVNQPLGESSFFFGYWGYFPSLFYGILVGVAPFLLLVLFSRERAMGWGDVLLALFLGIILSWPAVLVALILSFLLGGLISLILIKLKKKTFKSYLPFAPFLCFSGLVVLLFGDIILKTYFLLI
;
A
#
# COMPACT_ATOMS: atom_id res chain seq x y z
N LEU A 1 21.33 -13.87 20.35
CA LEU A 1 21.79 -13.74 18.96
C LEU A 1 23.07 -12.88 18.94
N LYS A 2 24.23 -13.51 18.66
CA LYS A 2 25.56 -12.87 18.72
C LYS A 2 25.86 -11.98 17.50
N ARG A 3 24.92 -11.23 16.93
CA ARG A 3 25.12 -10.20 15.87
C ARG A 3 26.34 -10.37 14.93
N LYS A 4 26.85 -11.57 14.75
CA LYS A 4 28.00 -11.88 13.94
C LYS A 4 27.63 -12.97 12.94
N CYS A 5 28.06 -12.79 11.71
CA CYS A 5 27.91 -13.83 10.67
C CYS A 5 28.63 -15.11 11.14
N TYR A 6 28.00 -16.25 10.96
CA TYR A 6 28.57 -17.54 11.35
C TYR A 6 29.89 -17.83 10.62
N TYR A 7 29.95 -17.47 9.33
CA TYR A 7 31.10 -17.74 8.46
C TYR A 7 32.21 -16.67 8.55
N CYS A 8 31.87 -15.40 8.34
CA CYS A 8 32.87 -14.31 8.27
C CYS A 8 33.01 -13.52 9.58
N LYS A 9 32.24 -13.83 10.62
CA LYS A 9 32.23 -13.16 11.95
C LYS A 9 32.00 -11.64 11.89
N HIS A 10 31.66 -11.07 10.72
CA HIS A 10 31.38 -9.65 10.55
C HIS A 10 30.10 -9.24 11.30
N LYS A 11 30.03 -8.03 11.81
CA LYS A 11 28.85 -7.50 12.53
C LYS A 11 27.68 -7.32 11.57
N ILE A 12 26.53 -7.95 11.87
CA ILE A 12 25.30 -7.77 11.12
C ILE A 12 24.61 -6.47 11.56
N SER A 13 24.20 -5.63 10.60
CA SER A 13 23.46 -4.40 10.86
C SER A 13 22.11 -4.71 11.53
N TRP A 14 21.68 -3.84 12.45
CA TRP A 14 20.37 -3.91 13.08
C TRP A 14 19.20 -3.78 12.09
N GLN A 15 19.45 -3.24 10.93
CA GLN A 15 18.44 -3.06 9.90
C GLN A 15 17.82 -4.41 9.48
N TYR A 16 18.64 -5.48 9.34
CA TYR A 16 18.14 -6.79 8.92
C TYR A 16 17.09 -7.39 9.88
N PRO A 17 17.39 -7.58 11.18
CA PRO A 17 16.41 -8.13 12.10
C PRO A 17 15.18 -7.23 12.30
N ILE A 18 15.33 -5.90 12.18
CA ILE A 18 14.19 -4.98 12.27
C ILE A 18 13.26 -5.17 11.07
N VAL A 19 13.81 -5.18 9.84
CA VAL A 19 13.02 -5.37 8.62
C VAL A 19 12.35 -6.75 8.63
N GLU A 20 13.08 -7.79 9.00
CA GLU A 20 12.56 -9.15 9.08
C GLU A 20 11.39 -9.26 10.07
N SER A 21 11.56 -8.71 11.28
CA SER A 21 10.50 -8.68 12.29
C SER A 21 9.28 -7.87 11.86
N LEU A 22 9.51 -6.72 11.20
CA LEU A 22 8.45 -5.86 10.71
C LEU A 22 7.67 -6.53 9.56
N THR A 23 8.38 -7.18 8.65
CA THR A 23 7.75 -7.95 7.57
C THR A 23 6.91 -9.11 8.10
N GLY A 24 7.45 -9.86 9.08
CA GLY A 24 6.72 -10.93 9.75
C GLY A 24 5.46 -10.42 10.44
N LEU A 25 5.55 -9.29 11.15
CA LEU A 25 4.41 -8.67 11.81
C LEU A 25 3.34 -8.23 10.80
N VAL A 26 3.74 -7.58 9.71
CA VAL A 26 2.79 -7.17 8.64
C VAL A 26 2.09 -8.38 8.05
N PHE A 27 2.81 -9.48 7.79
CA PHE A 27 2.22 -10.72 7.25
C PHE A 27 1.23 -11.35 8.22
N VAL A 28 1.56 -11.39 9.52
CA VAL A 28 0.64 -11.88 10.55
C VAL A 28 -0.63 -11.00 10.61
N LEU A 29 -0.49 -9.67 10.52
CA LEU A 29 -1.63 -8.75 10.50
C LEU A 29 -2.50 -8.93 9.25
N ILE A 30 -1.91 -9.13 8.06
CA ILE A 30 -2.64 -9.43 6.83
C ILE A 30 -3.43 -10.73 7.00
N PHE A 31 -2.76 -11.79 7.44
CA PHE A 31 -3.41 -13.09 7.64
C PHE A 31 -4.53 -13.01 8.68
N TRP A 32 -4.28 -12.39 9.81
CA TRP A 32 -5.28 -12.18 10.86
C TRP A 32 -6.48 -11.38 10.36
N ARG A 33 -6.23 -10.36 9.54
CA ARG A 33 -7.28 -9.57 8.92
C ARG A 33 -8.13 -10.41 7.97
N PHE A 34 -7.50 -11.24 7.15
CA PHE A 34 -8.16 -12.16 6.22
C PHE A 34 -8.99 -13.23 6.93
N THR A 35 -8.50 -13.82 8.00
CA THR A 35 -9.20 -14.90 8.73
C THR A 35 -10.41 -14.41 9.52
N ARG A 36 -10.51 -13.12 9.83
CA ARG A 36 -11.69 -12.53 10.46
C ARG A 36 -12.90 -12.40 9.53
N PHE A 37 -12.72 -12.57 8.23
CA PHE A 37 -13.85 -12.54 7.31
C PHE A 37 -14.66 -13.84 7.42
N PRO A 38 -16.01 -13.75 7.55
CA PRO A 38 -16.88 -14.91 7.76
C PRO A 38 -16.86 -15.90 6.58
N PHE A 39 -16.32 -15.49 5.44
CA PHE A 39 -16.22 -16.32 4.23
C PHE A 39 -14.95 -17.19 4.18
N PHE A 40 -13.98 -16.99 5.07
CA PHE A 40 -12.72 -17.75 5.04
C PHE A 40 -12.92 -19.22 5.46
N LEU A 41 -13.76 -19.49 6.47
CA LEU A 41 -14.05 -20.84 6.96
C LEU A 41 -14.88 -21.68 5.96
N PRO A 42 -15.96 -21.15 5.35
CA PRO A 42 -16.69 -21.87 4.30
C PRO A 42 -15.87 -22.19 3.05
N LEU A 43 -14.85 -21.38 2.76
CA LEU A 43 -13.92 -21.58 1.65
C LEU A 43 -13.14 -22.90 1.72
N LEU A 44 -12.80 -23.34 2.93
CA LEU A 44 -12.04 -24.58 3.13
C LEU A 44 -12.89 -25.84 2.85
N ASN A 45 -14.22 -25.72 2.87
CA ASN A 45 -15.13 -26.83 2.73
C ASN A 45 -15.61 -27.08 1.28
N ASN A 46 -15.58 -26.03 0.43
CA ASN A 46 -16.03 -26.15 -0.97
C ASN A 46 -15.04 -25.47 -1.92
N PHE A 47 -14.37 -26.25 -2.76
CA PHE A 47 -13.49 -25.74 -3.82
C PHE A 47 -14.34 -25.16 -4.96
N THR A 48 -14.63 -23.88 -4.89
CA THR A 48 -15.28 -23.09 -5.94
C THR A 48 -14.30 -22.15 -6.60
N LEU A 49 -14.64 -21.62 -7.78
CA LEU A 49 -13.84 -20.57 -8.43
C LEU A 49 -13.65 -19.36 -7.52
N GLU A 50 -14.66 -19.01 -6.73
CA GLU A 50 -14.61 -17.93 -5.74
C GLU A 50 -13.53 -18.18 -4.68
N SER A 51 -13.40 -19.42 -4.17
CA SER A 51 -12.39 -19.77 -3.18
C SER A 51 -10.96 -19.59 -3.72
N VAL A 52 -10.73 -19.96 -4.97
CA VAL A 52 -9.44 -19.76 -5.62
C VAL A 52 -9.10 -18.27 -5.76
N LEU A 53 -10.06 -17.43 -6.18
CA LEU A 53 -9.87 -15.99 -6.32
C LEU A 53 -9.60 -15.31 -4.96
N ILE A 54 -10.23 -15.76 -3.90
CA ILE A 54 -9.99 -15.25 -2.55
C ILE A 54 -8.57 -15.59 -2.07
N LEU A 55 -8.10 -16.82 -2.29
CA LEU A 55 -6.72 -17.21 -1.97
C LEU A 55 -5.70 -16.44 -2.81
N LEU A 56 -5.97 -16.25 -4.09
CA LEU A 56 -5.13 -15.41 -4.95
C LEU A 56 -5.09 -13.96 -4.44
N ASN A 57 -6.21 -13.42 -3.99
CA ASN A 57 -6.25 -12.07 -3.42
C ASN A 57 -5.38 -11.96 -2.16
N LEU A 58 -5.38 -12.97 -1.28
CA LEU A 58 -4.47 -13.03 -0.12
C LEU A 58 -3.00 -13.02 -0.55
N ILE A 59 -2.65 -13.80 -1.58
CA ILE A 59 -1.28 -13.82 -2.13
C ILE A 59 -0.89 -12.44 -2.66
N PHE A 60 -1.81 -11.75 -3.37
CA PHE A 60 -1.57 -10.37 -3.84
C PHE A 60 -1.39 -9.37 -2.69
N TRP A 61 -2.08 -9.54 -1.58
CA TRP A 61 -1.87 -8.68 -0.40
C TRP A 61 -0.47 -8.85 0.19
N PHE A 62 0.01 -10.09 0.31
CA PHE A 62 1.39 -10.36 0.72
C PHE A 62 2.40 -9.78 -0.28
N TYR A 63 2.13 -9.92 -1.57
CA TYR A 63 2.96 -9.36 -2.63
C TYR A 63 3.03 -7.83 -2.54
N TRP A 64 1.90 -7.13 -2.44
CA TRP A 64 1.86 -5.67 -2.32
C TRP A 64 2.57 -5.17 -1.06
N ALA A 65 2.34 -5.80 0.08
CA ALA A 65 3.04 -5.48 1.32
C ALA A 65 4.56 -5.66 1.18
N SER A 66 5.01 -6.74 0.55
CA SER A 66 6.44 -7.00 0.30
C SER A 66 7.06 -5.92 -0.57
N VAL A 67 6.41 -5.55 -1.66
CA VAL A 67 6.88 -4.48 -2.57
C VAL A 67 7.01 -3.15 -1.82
N LEU A 68 5.99 -2.76 -1.03
CA LEU A 68 6.03 -1.52 -0.25
C LEU A 68 7.15 -1.52 0.79
N ILE A 69 7.38 -2.64 1.50
CA ILE A 69 8.46 -2.75 2.47
C ILE A 69 9.83 -2.65 1.79
N VAL A 70 10.02 -3.35 0.67
CA VAL A 70 11.29 -3.32 -0.08
C VAL A 70 11.59 -1.92 -0.57
N ILE A 71 10.61 -1.23 -1.18
CA ILE A 71 10.78 0.16 -1.66
C ILE A 71 11.11 1.09 -0.49
N ALA A 72 10.38 1.00 0.63
CA ALA A 72 10.63 1.84 1.81
C ALA A 72 12.04 1.66 2.37
N VAL A 73 12.49 0.41 2.50
CA VAL A 73 13.83 0.10 3.05
C VAL A 73 14.94 0.55 2.09
N TYR A 74 14.72 0.38 0.79
CA TYR A 74 15.70 0.78 -0.22
C TYR A 74 15.83 2.30 -0.31
N ASP A 75 14.71 3.03 -0.31
CA ASP A 75 14.69 4.49 -0.36
C ASP A 75 15.29 5.14 0.88
N LEU A 76 15.06 4.59 2.08
CA LEU A 76 15.71 5.04 3.32
C LEU A 76 17.24 4.94 3.26
N ARG A 77 17.79 4.04 2.45
CA ARG A 77 19.23 3.82 2.34
C ARG A 77 19.87 4.58 1.18
N ASN A 78 19.22 4.55 0.03
CA ASN A 78 19.82 4.98 -1.24
C ASN A 78 19.17 6.27 -1.79
N TYR A 79 18.05 6.74 -1.22
CA TYR A 79 17.28 7.87 -1.72
C TYR A 79 16.83 7.71 -3.18
N LEU A 80 16.55 6.47 -3.60
CA LEU A 80 16.17 6.12 -4.97
C LEU A 80 15.11 5.02 -4.95
N ILE A 81 14.15 5.10 -5.84
CA ILE A 81 13.17 4.04 -6.09
C ILE A 81 13.63 3.22 -7.30
N LEU A 82 13.78 1.89 -7.09
CA LEU A 82 14.22 0.97 -8.13
C LEU A 82 13.12 0.76 -9.18
N GLY A 83 13.37 1.23 -10.41
CA GLY A 83 12.48 1.01 -11.54
C GLY A 83 12.23 -0.48 -11.81
N GLU A 84 13.25 -1.32 -11.66
CA GLU A 84 13.18 -2.77 -11.86
C GLU A 84 12.16 -3.46 -10.93
N ILE A 85 11.87 -2.90 -9.78
CA ILE A 85 10.87 -3.43 -8.83
C ILE A 85 9.50 -2.81 -9.08
N ILE A 86 9.44 -1.48 -9.27
CA ILE A 86 8.16 -0.78 -9.31
C ILE A 86 7.41 -0.99 -10.63
N PHE A 87 8.10 -1.05 -11.78
CA PHE A 87 7.42 -1.29 -13.06
C PHE A 87 6.73 -2.65 -13.14
N PRO A 88 7.37 -3.79 -12.81
CA PRO A 88 6.67 -5.07 -12.75
C PRO A 88 5.54 -5.07 -11.72
N ALA A 89 5.74 -4.41 -10.57
CA ALA A 89 4.71 -4.33 -9.53
C ALA A 89 3.46 -3.60 -10.02
N ILE A 90 3.61 -2.46 -10.72
CA ILE A 90 2.50 -1.72 -11.34
C ILE A 90 1.78 -2.61 -12.35
N PHE A 91 2.54 -3.24 -13.27
CA PHE A 91 1.96 -4.04 -14.35
C PHE A 91 1.17 -5.26 -13.83
N ILE A 92 1.78 -6.03 -12.93
CA ILE A 92 1.14 -7.21 -12.32
C ILE A 92 -0.11 -6.81 -11.52
N SER A 93 -0.02 -5.74 -10.73
CA SER A 93 -1.16 -5.27 -9.94
C SER A 93 -2.30 -4.73 -10.81
N PHE A 94 -1.97 -4.04 -11.90
CA PHE A 94 -2.97 -3.53 -12.84
C PHE A 94 -3.72 -4.67 -13.53
N ILE A 95 -2.99 -5.70 -14.01
CA ILE A 95 -3.63 -6.88 -14.60
C ILE A 95 -4.54 -7.58 -13.58
N TRP A 96 -4.06 -7.75 -12.35
CA TRP A 96 -4.87 -8.37 -11.30
C TRP A 96 -6.16 -7.60 -11.03
N LYS A 97 -6.08 -6.28 -10.95
CA LYS A 97 -7.26 -5.42 -10.75
C LYS A 97 -8.25 -5.50 -11.93
N ILE A 98 -7.76 -5.61 -13.17
CA ILE A 98 -8.63 -5.82 -14.32
C ILE A 98 -9.33 -7.19 -14.24
N ILE A 99 -8.61 -8.26 -13.90
CA ILE A 99 -9.19 -9.60 -13.72
C ILE A 99 -10.30 -9.57 -12.66
N GLN A 100 -10.04 -8.93 -11.52
CA GLN A 100 -11.06 -8.73 -10.47
C GLN A 100 -12.30 -7.99 -10.99
N GLY A 101 -12.09 -6.88 -11.70
CA GLY A 101 -13.17 -6.07 -12.23
C GLY A 101 -14.02 -6.82 -13.29
N LEU A 102 -13.38 -7.58 -14.18
CA LEU A 102 -14.07 -8.42 -15.16
C LEU A 102 -14.87 -9.54 -14.48
N TYR A 103 -14.28 -10.19 -13.48
CA TYR A 103 -15.01 -11.21 -12.73
C TYR A 103 -16.27 -10.64 -12.07
N LEU A 104 -16.17 -9.47 -11.44
CA LEU A 104 -17.29 -8.78 -10.82
C LEU A 104 -18.37 -8.40 -11.84
N TYR A 105 -17.96 -7.96 -13.02
CA TYR A 105 -18.88 -7.56 -14.08
C TYR A 105 -19.70 -8.75 -14.63
N PHE A 106 -19.04 -9.91 -14.82
CA PHE A 106 -19.69 -11.06 -15.44
C PHE A 106 -20.46 -11.95 -14.44
N PHE A 107 -19.99 -12.10 -13.21
CA PHE A 107 -20.50 -13.11 -12.30
C PHE A 107 -21.36 -12.57 -11.14
N GLN A 108 -21.38 -11.26 -10.88
CA GLN A 108 -22.19 -10.60 -9.82
C GLN A 108 -22.33 -11.42 -8.50
N GLY A 109 -21.31 -12.22 -8.15
CA GLY A 109 -21.36 -13.18 -7.06
C GLY A 109 -20.98 -12.61 -5.70
N SER A 110 -20.95 -13.46 -4.67
CA SER A 110 -20.52 -13.18 -3.28
C SER A 110 -19.07 -12.68 -3.18
N PHE A 111 -18.27 -12.83 -4.23
CA PHE A 111 -16.95 -12.23 -4.36
C PHE A 111 -16.95 -10.69 -4.29
N LEU A 112 -18.06 -10.05 -4.69
CA LEU A 112 -18.24 -8.59 -4.53
C LEU A 112 -18.04 -8.13 -3.09
N THR A 113 -18.63 -8.85 -2.14
CA THR A 113 -18.48 -8.52 -0.71
C THR A 113 -17.05 -8.70 -0.24
N PHE A 114 -16.33 -9.67 -0.80
CA PHE A 114 -14.95 -9.96 -0.41
C PHE A 114 -13.92 -8.99 -1.02
N VAL A 115 -14.02 -8.66 -2.30
CA VAL A 115 -13.09 -7.71 -2.95
C VAL A 115 -13.25 -6.31 -2.38
N ASN A 116 -14.47 -5.95 -1.97
CA ASN A 116 -14.77 -4.66 -1.38
C ASN A 116 -14.51 -4.61 0.14
N GLN A 117 -14.48 -5.75 0.83
CA GLN A 117 -14.31 -5.81 2.28
C GLN A 117 -12.96 -5.37 2.85
N PRO A 118 -11.79 -5.52 2.18
CA PRO A 118 -10.55 -4.97 2.72
C PRO A 118 -10.60 -3.45 2.93
N LEU A 119 -11.45 -2.76 2.14
CA LEU A 119 -11.63 -1.31 2.22
C LEU A 119 -12.89 -0.90 2.99
N GLY A 120 -13.45 -1.84 3.79
CA GLY A 120 -14.70 -1.65 4.53
C GLY A 120 -15.93 -1.68 3.66
N GLU A 121 -17.12 -1.82 4.22
CA GLU A 121 -18.41 -1.74 3.53
C GLU A 121 -18.56 -0.47 2.66
N SER A 122 -17.54 -0.20 1.88
CA SER A 122 -17.53 0.75 0.79
C SER A 122 -18.42 0.28 -0.38
N SER A 123 -19.20 -0.80 -0.16
CA SER A 123 -20.38 -1.08 -0.99
C SER A 123 -21.26 0.18 -1.19
N PHE A 124 -21.26 1.09 -0.23
CA PHE A 124 -21.85 2.42 -0.41
C PHE A 124 -21.10 3.25 -1.47
N PHE A 125 -19.76 3.23 -1.49
CA PHE A 125 -18.97 3.97 -2.49
C PHE A 125 -18.82 3.21 -3.80
N PHE A 126 -18.56 1.90 -3.77
CA PHE A 126 -18.46 1.09 -4.98
C PHE A 126 -19.82 0.86 -5.63
N GLY A 127 -20.89 0.72 -4.85
CA GLY A 127 -22.26 0.67 -5.38
C GLY A 127 -22.65 1.97 -6.09
N TYR A 128 -22.13 3.11 -5.64
CA TYR A 128 -22.42 4.41 -6.26
C TYR A 128 -21.54 4.70 -7.48
N TRP A 129 -20.24 4.31 -7.47
CA TRP A 129 -19.28 4.66 -8.52
C TRP A 129 -18.88 3.49 -9.43
N GLY A 130 -19.14 2.25 -9.01
CA GLY A 130 -18.67 1.05 -9.72
C GLY A 130 -17.18 0.77 -9.54
N TYR A 131 -16.75 -0.45 -9.89
CA TYR A 131 -15.38 -0.90 -9.71
C TYR A 131 -14.37 -0.16 -10.60
N PHE A 132 -14.63 -0.11 -11.90
CA PHE A 132 -13.71 0.52 -12.87
C PHE A 132 -13.57 2.03 -12.69
N PRO A 133 -14.65 2.82 -12.48
CA PRO A 133 -14.52 4.22 -12.11
C PRO A 133 -13.72 4.44 -10.83
N SER A 134 -13.91 3.62 -9.79
CA SER A 134 -13.13 3.72 -8.56
C SER A 134 -11.63 3.47 -8.79
N LEU A 135 -11.26 2.51 -9.63
CA LEU A 135 -9.87 2.28 -10.02
C LEU A 135 -9.31 3.48 -10.79
N PHE A 136 -10.08 4.01 -11.75
CA PHE A 136 -9.67 5.17 -12.55
C PHE A 136 -9.45 6.42 -11.69
N TYR A 137 -10.41 6.76 -10.82
CA TYR A 137 -10.27 7.88 -9.89
C TYR A 137 -9.15 7.65 -8.88
N GLY A 138 -8.93 6.41 -8.45
CA GLY A 138 -7.82 6.05 -7.57
C GLY A 138 -6.46 6.34 -8.20
N ILE A 139 -6.27 5.98 -9.46
CA ILE A 139 -5.06 6.28 -10.22
C ILE A 139 -4.91 7.80 -10.41
N LEU A 140 -5.97 8.49 -10.83
CA LEU A 140 -5.94 9.92 -11.09
C LEU A 140 -5.60 10.71 -9.82
N VAL A 141 -6.28 10.45 -8.72
CA VAL A 141 -6.05 11.12 -7.43
C VAL A 141 -4.70 10.75 -6.84
N GLY A 142 -4.26 9.50 -7.02
CA GLY A 142 -2.93 9.06 -6.60
C GLY A 142 -1.82 9.83 -7.31
N VAL A 143 -1.88 9.91 -8.63
CA VAL A 143 -0.81 10.46 -9.47
C VAL A 143 -0.85 11.98 -9.56
N ALA A 144 -2.02 12.60 -9.67
CA ALA A 144 -2.15 14.02 -10.00
C ALA A 144 -1.35 14.97 -9.08
N PRO A 145 -1.42 14.87 -7.74
CA PRO A 145 -0.69 15.79 -6.87
C PRO A 145 0.83 15.67 -7.03
N PHE A 146 1.36 14.45 -7.19
CA PHE A 146 2.79 14.22 -7.37
C PHE A 146 3.27 14.65 -8.74
N LEU A 147 2.51 14.36 -9.78
CA LEU A 147 2.81 14.80 -11.14
C LEU A 147 2.86 16.32 -11.23
N LEU A 148 1.87 17.02 -10.65
CA LEU A 148 1.86 18.47 -10.58
C LEU A 148 3.10 18.99 -9.83
N LEU A 149 3.45 18.41 -8.68
CA LEU A 149 4.65 18.81 -7.94
C LEU A 149 5.93 18.63 -8.76
N VAL A 150 6.10 17.50 -9.46
CA VAL A 150 7.27 17.25 -10.31
C VAL A 150 7.34 18.22 -11.46
N LEU A 151 6.22 18.47 -12.18
CA LEU A 151 6.18 19.38 -13.32
C LEU A 151 6.44 20.83 -12.91
N PHE A 152 5.78 21.33 -11.85
CA PHE A 152 5.96 22.72 -11.40
C PHE A 152 7.34 22.95 -10.76
N SER A 153 7.89 21.96 -10.05
CA SER A 153 9.20 22.10 -9.41
C SER A 153 10.38 21.81 -10.35
N ARG A 154 10.13 21.33 -11.57
CA ARG A 154 11.14 20.83 -12.50
C ARG A 154 12.07 19.81 -11.83
N GLU A 155 11.50 18.83 -11.19
CA GLU A 155 12.17 17.72 -10.46
C GLU A 155 13.00 18.15 -9.22
N ARG A 156 12.93 19.42 -8.83
CA ARG A 156 13.70 19.92 -7.67
C ARG A 156 13.08 19.56 -6.31
N ALA A 157 11.75 19.45 -6.25
CA ALA A 157 11.05 19.15 -5.01
C ALA A 157 10.83 17.64 -4.82
N MET A 158 10.62 16.88 -5.89
CA MET A 158 10.21 15.49 -5.84
C MET A 158 10.65 14.73 -7.09
N GLY A 159 11.04 13.47 -6.94
CA GLY A 159 11.50 12.62 -8.04
C GLY A 159 10.36 11.89 -8.76
N TRP A 160 10.62 11.43 -9.99
CA TRP A 160 9.69 10.59 -10.76
C TRP A 160 9.34 9.27 -10.05
N GLY A 161 10.24 8.77 -9.20
CA GLY A 161 10.00 7.57 -8.41
C GLY A 161 8.78 7.66 -7.50
N ASP A 162 8.58 8.82 -6.85
CA ASP A 162 7.43 9.05 -5.99
C ASP A 162 6.11 9.08 -6.78
N VAL A 163 6.14 9.58 -8.03
CA VAL A 163 4.98 9.53 -8.94
C VAL A 163 4.61 8.08 -9.29
N LEU A 164 5.62 7.24 -9.59
CA LEU A 164 5.41 5.82 -9.87
C LEU A 164 4.88 5.07 -8.64
N LEU A 165 5.39 5.39 -7.46
CA LEU A 165 4.91 4.80 -6.21
C LEU A 165 3.46 5.22 -5.91
N ALA A 166 3.12 6.48 -6.17
CA ALA A 166 1.75 6.98 -6.04
C ALA A 166 0.79 6.32 -7.05
N LEU A 167 1.26 6.09 -8.29
CA LEU A 167 0.53 5.30 -9.28
C LEU A 167 0.26 3.88 -8.78
N PHE A 168 1.28 3.21 -8.25
CA PHE A 168 1.15 1.88 -7.67
C PHE A 168 0.11 1.85 -6.54
N LEU A 169 0.16 2.81 -5.61
CA LEU A 169 -0.82 2.93 -4.53
C LEU A 169 -2.22 3.24 -5.06
N GLY A 170 -2.34 4.08 -6.08
CA GLY A 170 -3.62 4.37 -6.74
C GLY A 170 -4.30 3.12 -7.32
N ILE A 171 -3.49 2.21 -7.88
CA ILE A 171 -3.97 0.92 -8.42
C ILE A 171 -4.40 0.00 -7.29
N ILE A 172 -3.56 -0.23 -6.28
CA ILE A 172 -3.84 -1.23 -5.24
C ILE A 172 -4.95 -0.80 -4.28
N LEU A 173 -4.98 0.47 -3.88
CA LEU A 173 -5.95 1.00 -2.92
C LEU A 173 -7.25 1.46 -3.58
N SER A 174 -7.17 1.98 -4.83
CA SER A 174 -8.30 2.59 -5.52
C SER A 174 -8.89 3.81 -4.77
N TRP A 175 -9.90 4.47 -5.32
CA TRP A 175 -10.65 5.53 -4.66
C TRP A 175 -11.67 4.93 -3.68
N PRO A 176 -11.93 5.48 -2.48
CA PRO A 176 -11.33 6.69 -1.87
C PRO A 176 -10.08 6.41 -1.01
N ALA A 177 -9.68 5.16 -0.85
CA ALA A 177 -8.65 4.74 0.10
C ALA A 177 -7.27 5.35 -0.23
N VAL A 178 -6.94 5.54 -1.51
CA VAL A 178 -5.70 6.22 -1.91
C VAL A 178 -5.61 7.64 -1.37
N LEU A 179 -6.73 8.38 -1.32
CA LEU A 179 -6.75 9.73 -0.76
C LEU A 179 -6.35 9.74 0.72
N VAL A 180 -6.89 8.78 1.49
CA VAL A 180 -6.52 8.61 2.92
C VAL A 180 -5.03 8.31 3.06
N ALA A 181 -4.48 7.43 2.21
CA ALA A 181 -3.05 7.12 2.22
C ALA A 181 -2.19 8.35 1.92
N LEU A 182 -2.59 9.18 0.96
CA LEU A 182 -1.89 10.42 0.63
C LEU A 182 -1.92 11.42 1.79
N ILE A 183 -3.09 11.70 2.33
CA ILE A 183 -3.24 12.61 3.47
C ILE A 183 -2.36 12.13 4.65
N LEU A 184 -2.44 10.84 4.97
CA LEU A 184 -1.66 10.25 6.06
C LEU A 184 -0.16 10.36 5.79
N SER A 185 0.31 10.15 4.55
CA SER A 185 1.73 10.26 4.20
C SER A 185 2.26 11.68 4.34
N PHE A 186 1.49 12.69 3.89
CA PHE A 186 1.86 14.10 4.04
C PHE A 186 1.86 14.53 5.52
N LEU A 187 0.88 14.09 6.29
CA LEU A 187 0.83 14.39 7.74
C LEU A 187 2.02 13.78 8.47
N LEU A 188 2.31 12.50 8.23
CA LEU A 188 3.44 11.81 8.88
C LEU A 188 4.79 12.40 8.43
N GLY A 189 4.97 12.62 7.13
CA GLY A 189 6.19 13.22 6.59
C GLY A 189 6.42 14.63 7.12
N GLY A 190 5.38 15.45 7.17
CA GLY A 190 5.44 16.81 7.73
C GLY A 190 5.76 16.79 9.22
N LEU A 191 5.08 15.96 10.01
CA LEU A 191 5.28 15.86 11.45
C LEU A 191 6.68 15.38 11.81
N ILE A 192 7.18 14.34 11.12
CA ILE A 192 8.53 13.82 11.35
C ILE A 192 9.59 14.84 10.91
N SER A 193 9.37 15.55 9.80
CA SER A 193 10.26 16.63 9.34
C SER A 193 10.36 17.74 10.39
N LEU A 194 9.24 18.19 10.95
CA LEU A 194 9.21 19.22 12.01
C LEU A 194 9.94 18.75 13.28
N ILE A 195 9.75 17.49 13.70
CA ILE A 195 10.45 16.92 14.85
C ILE A 195 11.96 16.92 14.62
N LEU A 196 12.42 16.49 13.44
CA LEU A 196 13.86 16.45 13.11
C LEU A 196 14.49 17.83 13.07
N ILE A 197 13.77 18.84 12.59
CA ILE A 197 14.22 20.25 12.61
C ILE A 197 14.31 20.76 14.06
N LYS A 198 13.26 20.51 14.87
CA LYS A 198 13.25 20.92 16.30
C LYS A 198 14.40 20.28 17.09
N LEU A 199 14.74 19.03 16.77
CA LEU A 199 15.88 18.32 17.36
C LEU A 199 17.24 18.76 16.79
N LYS A 200 17.29 19.76 15.91
CA LYS A 200 18.50 20.25 15.21
C LYS A 200 19.28 19.16 14.45
N LYS A 201 18.62 18.02 14.14
CA LYS A 201 19.24 16.92 13.38
C LYS A 201 19.17 17.16 11.86
N LYS A 202 18.23 18.00 11.40
CA LYS A 202 18.07 18.41 10.00
C LYS A 202 17.73 19.89 9.92
N THR A 203 17.98 20.48 8.75
CA THR A 203 17.62 21.86 8.42
C THR A 203 16.49 21.86 7.40
N PHE A 204 15.82 23.00 7.19
CA PHE A 204 14.78 23.15 6.16
C PHE A 204 15.27 22.83 4.74
N LYS A 205 16.58 22.89 4.48
CA LYS A 205 17.19 22.56 3.19
C LYS A 205 17.65 21.11 3.07
N SER A 206 17.53 20.31 4.16
CA SER A 206 17.98 18.92 4.12
C SER A 206 16.94 18.03 3.43
N TYR A 207 17.42 17.16 2.53
CA TYR A 207 16.58 16.18 1.84
C TYR A 207 16.09 15.11 2.82
N LEU A 208 14.79 14.81 2.75
CA LEU A 208 14.17 13.70 3.47
C LEU A 208 13.45 12.81 2.43
N PRO A 209 13.72 11.50 2.41
CA PRO A 209 13.04 10.60 1.49
C PRO A 209 11.54 10.55 1.83
N PHE A 210 10.67 10.74 0.84
CA PHE A 210 9.22 10.76 1.04
C PHE A 210 8.59 9.37 0.87
N ALA A 211 9.18 8.52 0.02
CA ALA A 211 8.65 7.18 -0.28
C ALA A 211 8.41 6.29 0.95
N PRO A 212 9.24 6.30 2.02
CA PRO A 212 8.94 5.51 3.22
C PRO A 212 7.63 5.90 3.92
N PHE A 213 7.29 7.20 3.93
CA PHE A 213 6.02 7.66 4.51
C PHE A 213 4.84 7.23 3.65
N LEU A 214 5.00 7.31 2.34
CA LEU A 214 4.00 6.88 1.38
C LEU A 214 3.78 5.35 1.45
N CYS A 215 4.83 4.55 1.56
CA CYS A 215 4.75 3.11 1.77
C CYS A 215 4.09 2.74 3.10
N PHE A 216 4.48 3.42 4.19
CA PHE A 216 3.89 3.16 5.49
C PHE A 216 2.40 3.49 5.54
N SER A 217 2.01 4.66 5.03
CA SER A 217 0.59 5.03 4.93
C SER A 217 -0.20 4.08 4.04
N GLY A 218 0.40 3.63 2.92
CA GLY A 218 -0.18 2.61 2.05
C GLY A 218 -0.43 1.29 2.79
N LEU A 219 0.52 0.81 3.59
CA LEU A 219 0.36 -0.37 4.43
C LEU A 219 -0.72 -0.20 5.50
N VAL A 220 -0.76 0.96 6.17
CA VAL A 220 -1.79 1.26 7.17
C VAL A 220 -3.17 1.25 6.54
N VAL A 221 -3.35 1.88 5.38
CA VAL A 221 -4.64 1.90 4.69
C VAL A 221 -4.98 0.54 4.09
N LEU A 222 -4.01 -0.23 3.62
CA LEU A 222 -4.23 -1.60 3.19
C LEU A 222 -4.80 -2.47 4.33
N LEU A 223 -4.32 -2.29 5.55
CA LEU A 223 -4.74 -3.08 6.73
C LEU A 223 -6.01 -2.55 7.40
N PHE A 224 -6.15 -1.24 7.51
CA PHE A 224 -7.15 -0.59 8.35
C PHE A 224 -8.02 0.44 7.62
N GLY A 225 -7.92 0.53 6.29
CA GLY A 225 -8.62 1.53 5.48
C GLY A 225 -10.14 1.51 5.64
N ASP A 226 -10.72 0.33 5.81
CA ASP A 226 -12.16 0.15 6.10
C ASP A 226 -12.59 0.81 7.42
N ILE A 227 -11.81 0.62 8.48
CA ILE A 227 -12.10 1.20 9.80
C ILE A 227 -11.98 2.72 9.71
N ILE A 228 -10.93 3.22 9.07
CA ILE A 228 -10.68 4.66 8.91
C ILE A 228 -11.82 5.31 8.11
N LEU A 229 -12.19 4.72 6.98
CA LEU A 229 -13.27 5.24 6.13
C LEU A 229 -14.62 5.19 6.84
N LYS A 230 -14.98 4.07 7.49
CA LYS A 230 -16.20 3.97 8.27
C LYS A 230 -16.28 5.05 9.35
N THR A 231 -15.22 5.24 10.11
CA THR A 231 -15.19 6.25 11.17
C THR A 231 -15.37 7.66 10.62
N TYR A 232 -14.74 7.95 9.46
CA TYR A 232 -14.88 9.24 8.79
C TYR A 232 -16.32 9.50 8.32
N PHE A 233 -16.99 8.48 7.73
CA PHE A 233 -18.37 8.61 7.23
C PHE A 233 -19.43 8.55 8.32
N LEU A 234 -19.14 7.99 9.49
CA LEU A 234 -20.04 8.05 10.64
C LEU A 234 -19.99 9.41 11.37
N LEU A 235 -18.97 10.24 11.09
CA LEU A 235 -18.80 11.58 11.70
C LEU A 235 -19.38 12.71 10.83
N ILE A 236 -19.79 12.42 9.59
CA ILE A 236 -20.43 13.35 8.64
C ILE A 236 -21.89 12.93 8.43
#